data_ed3982ca2353c0814318437ab5a9d386
#
_entry.id   ed3982ca2353c0814318437ab5a9d386
#
_cell.length_a   1.000
_cell.length_b   1.000
_cell.length_c   1.000
_cell.angle_alpha   90.00
_cell.angle_beta   90.00
_cell.angle_gamma   90.00
#
_symmetry.space_group_name_H-M   'P 1'
#
loop_
_entity.id
_entity.type
_entity.pdbx_description
1 polymer ?
#
loop_
_entity_poly.entity_id
_entity_poly.type
_entity_poly.pdbx_seq_one_letter_code
_entity_poly.pdbx_strand_id
1 'polypeptide(L)'
;LSSKSSELLIAGCGTGKQVVEAARYGNVNITAVDLSVSSLTYGMRKCNELGINNVQFIQSDILNLIDLNKKFDVIECSGVIHHMNCPNDALKVFKNILKPEGYLKLGLYSELARKFVVEMKEYIKIKNYSDNPDDMKKFRYDVINFEKNNINKDIVSKLFLSNCFWNLSGVRDLIFHKQEYRYCINELIEM
;
A
#
# COMPACT_ATOMS: atom_id res chain seq x y z
N LEU A 1 -15.84 -28.55 12.76
CA LEU A 1 -15.00 -27.40 12.39
C LEU A 1 -13.72 -27.95 11.76
N SER A 2 -13.46 -27.62 10.51
CA SER A 2 -12.30 -28.10 9.73
C SER A 2 -11.00 -27.71 10.46
N SER A 3 -10.17 -28.72 10.78
CA SER A 3 -8.84 -28.53 11.39
C SER A 3 -7.79 -28.00 10.40
N LYS A 4 -8.19 -27.66 9.19
CA LYS A 4 -7.29 -27.19 8.13
C LYS A 4 -7.05 -25.70 8.29
N SER A 5 -5.77 -25.28 8.36
CA SER A 5 -5.39 -23.89 8.38
C SER A 5 -5.74 -23.20 7.05
N SER A 6 -6.18 -21.95 7.12
CA SER A 6 -6.46 -21.14 5.94
C SER A 6 -5.17 -20.59 5.35
N GLU A 7 -5.10 -20.55 4.03
CA GLU A 7 -3.97 -19.98 3.29
C GLU A 7 -4.25 -18.50 2.97
N LEU A 8 -3.45 -17.61 3.53
CA LEU A 8 -3.54 -16.16 3.34
C LEU A 8 -2.34 -15.65 2.56
N LEU A 9 -2.58 -14.92 1.49
CA LEU A 9 -1.57 -14.15 0.79
C LEU A 9 -1.66 -12.68 1.18
N ILE A 10 -0.53 -12.08 1.54
CA ILE A 10 -0.39 -10.62 1.66
C ILE A 10 0.53 -10.16 0.52
N ALA A 11 -0.07 -9.60 -0.51
CA ALA A 11 0.61 -9.14 -1.71
C ALA A 11 1.03 -7.67 -1.57
N GLY A 12 2.34 -7.41 -1.55
CA GLY A 12 2.93 -6.12 -1.23
C GLY A 12 2.91 -5.84 0.27
N CYS A 13 3.50 -6.77 1.04
CA CYS A 13 3.48 -6.72 2.51
C CYS A 13 4.33 -5.59 3.12
N GLY A 14 5.19 -4.94 2.34
CA GLY A 14 6.10 -3.90 2.80
C GLY A 14 6.90 -4.35 4.03
N THR A 15 6.93 -3.51 5.05
CA THR A 15 7.64 -3.79 6.32
C THR A 15 6.89 -4.75 7.27
N GLY A 16 5.80 -5.39 6.81
CA GLY A 16 5.14 -6.48 7.51
C GLY A 16 4.07 -6.07 8.52
N LYS A 17 3.59 -4.82 8.53
CA LYS A 17 2.51 -4.40 9.45
C LYS A 17 1.26 -5.28 9.30
N GLN A 18 0.79 -5.47 8.07
CA GLN A 18 -0.38 -6.31 7.77
C GLN A 18 -0.14 -7.78 8.16
N VAL A 19 1.11 -8.26 8.02
CA VAL A 19 1.50 -9.62 8.42
C VAL A 19 1.32 -9.83 9.92
N VAL A 20 1.80 -8.88 10.74
CA VAL A 20 1.63 -8.92 12.19
C VAL A 20 0.15 -8.86 12.61
N GLU A 21 -0.64 -8.05 11.92
CA GLU A 21 -2.09 -7.97 12.15
C GLU A 21 -2.78 -9.29 11.77
N ALA A 22 -2.44 -9.86 10.63
CA ALA A 22 -3.02 -11.11 10.12
C ALA A 22 -2.65 -12.34 10.97
N ALA A 23 -1.48 -12.35 11.60
CA ALA A 23 -1.07 -13.42 12.51
C ALA A 23 -2.02 -13.62 13.70
N ARG A 24 -2.88 -12.63 13.99
CA ARG A 24 -3.91 -12.70 15.04
C ARG A 24 -5.20 -13.42 14.61
N TYR A 25 -5.35 -13.75 13.33
CA TYR A 25 -6.57 -14.40 12.81
C TYR A 25 -6.71 -15.88 13.19
N GLY A 26 -5.81 -16.40 14.02
CA GLY A 26 -5.88 -17.78 14.50
C GLY A 26 -5.20 -18.75 13.55
N ASN A 27 -5.89 -19.84 13.15
CA ASN A 27 -5.30 -20.92 12.35
C ASN A 27 -5.11 -20.51 10.86
N VAL A 28 -4.06 -19.76 10.58
CA VAL A 28 -3.72 -19.22 9.25
C VAL A 28 -2.26 -19.45 8.91
N ASN A 29 -1.97 -19.86 7.67
CA ASN A 29 -0.64 -19.85 7.08
C ASN A 29 -0.49 -18.63 6.19
N ILE A 30 0.45 -17.76 6.48
CA ILE A 30 0.64 -16.49 5.79
C ILE A 30 1.78 -16.62 4.78
N THR A 31 1.50 -16.25 3.52
CA THR A 31 2.51 -16.00 2.50
C THR A 31 2.60 -14.49 2.30
N ALA A 32 3.72 -13.89 2.65
CA ALA A 32 3.96 -12.45 2.57
C ALA A 32 4.91 -12.15 1.42
N VAL A 33 4.48 -11.35 0.45
CA VAL A 33 5.24 -11.07 -0.77
C VAL A 33 5.51 -9.59 -0.91
N ASP A 34 6.72 -9.22 -1.29
CA ASP A 34 7.11 -7.85 -1.65
C ASP A 34 8.28 -7.86 -2.64
N LEU A 35 8.46 -6.78 -3.39
CA LEU A 35 9.63 -6.58 -4.27
C LEU A 35 10.88 -6.19 -3.48
N SER A 36 10.70 -5.49 -2.35
CA SER A 36 11.77 -4.89 -1.57
C SER A 36 12.38 -5.88 -0.58
N VAL A 37 13.57 -6.36 -0.86
CA VAL A 37 14.34 -7.21 0.07
C VAL A 37 14.51 -6.55 1.44
N SER A 38 14.80 -5.25 1.48
CA SER A 38 14.97 -4.51 2.74
C SER A 38 13.69 -4.47 3.56
N SER A 39 12.53 -4.31 2.93
CA SER A 39 11.23 -4.36 3.59
C SER A 39 10.94 -5.75 4.15
N LEU A 40 11.17 -6.80 3.34
CA LEU A 40 11.00 -8.20 3.76
C LEU A 40 11.89 -8.53 4.94
N THR A 41 13.19 -8.17 4.88
CA THR A 41 14.14 -8.41 5.97
C THR A 41 13.69 -7.74 7.29
N TYR A 42 13.16 -6.52 7.19
CA TYR A 42 12.61 -5.83 8.37
C TYR A 42 11.37 -6.57 8.91
N GLY A 43 10.44 -6.95 8.02
CA GLY A 43 9.23 -7.70 8.39
C GLY A 43 9.56 -9.05 9.05
N MET A 44 10.48 -9.82 8.46
CA MET A 44 10.97 -11.09 9.02
C MET A 44 11.53 -10.90 10.44
N ARG A 45 12.40 -9.91 10.62
CA ARG A 45 12.95 -9.60 11.95
C ARG A 45 11.85 -9.27 12.94
N LYS A 46 10.87 -8.44 12.56
CA LYS A 46 9.75 -8.08 13.44
C LYS A 46 8.85 -9.27 13.78
N CYS A 47 8.56 -10.14 12.84
CA CYS A 47 7.83 -11.37 13.11
C CYS A 47 8.58 -12.27 14.09
N ASN A 48 9.89 -12.44 13.92
CA ASN A 48 10.73 -13.21 14.84
C ASN A 48 10.74 -12.62 16.26
N GLU A 49 10.90 -11.29 16.39
CA GLU A 49 10.85 -10.56 17.67
C GLU A 49 9.49 -10.76 18.39
N LEU A 50 8.40 -10.94 17.63
CA LEU A 50 7.05 -11.13 18.15
C LEU A 50 6.64 -12.61 18.29
N GLY A 51 7.53 -13.55 17.98
CA GLY A 51 7.24 -14.99 18.06
C GLY A 51 6.24 -15.48 17.00
N ILE A 52 6.10 -14.78 15.87
CA ILE A 52 5.20 -15.15 14.77
C ILE A 52 5.94 -16.13 13.84
N ASN A 53 5.49 -17.39 13.80
CA ASN A 53 6.16 -18.46 13.11
C ASN A 53 5.39 -19.03 11.90
N ASN A 54 4.15 -18.61 11.69
CA ASN A 54 3.26 -19.09 10.63
C ASN A 54 3.30 -18.22 9.37
N VAL A 55 4.46 -17.60 9.09
CA VAL A 55 4.67 -16.69 7.95
C VAL A 55 5.85 -17.14 7.09
N GLN A 56 5.62 -17.23 5.79
CA GLN A 56 6.65 -17.35 4.77
C GLN A 56 6.80 -16.02 4.02
N PHE A 57 8.01 -15.46 4.01
CA PHE A 57 8.33 -14.25 3.25
C PHE A 57 8.97 -14.63 1.91
N ILE A 58 8.49 -14.04 0.82
CA ILE A 58 8.95 -14.32 -0.54
C ILE A 58 9.22 -12.99 -1.26
N GLN A 59 10.40 -12.83 -1.83
CA GLN A 59 10.66 -11.74 -2.78
C GLN A 59 10.12 -12.13 -4.14
N SER A 60 9.09 -11.43 -4.61
CA SER A 60 8.53 -11.64 -5.94
C SER A 60 7.74 -10.41 -6.40
N ASP A 61 7.62 -10.27 -7.72
CA ASP A 61 6.61 -9.41 -8.32
C ASP A 61 5.22 -10.09 -8.19
N ILE A 62 4.18 -9.28 -7.97
CA ILE A 62 2.78 -9.74 -7.94
C ILE A 62 2.43 -10.47 -9.23
N LEU A 63 2.94 -10.02 -10.37
CA LEU A 63 2.67 -10.61 -11.68
C LEU A 63 3.22 -12.03 -11.83
N ASN A 64 4.20 -12.43 -11.02
CA ASN A 64 4.81 -13.76 -11.04
C ASN A 64 4.25 -14.71 -9.98
N LEU A 65 3.21 -14.32 -9.23
CA LEU A 65 2.66 -15.16 -8.14
C LEU A 65 2.01 -16.46 -8.62
N ILE A 66 1.67 -16.55 -9.89
CA ILE A 66 1.22 -17.80 -10.52
C ILE A 66 2.26 -18.91 -10.38
N ASP A 67 3.56 -18.59 -10.43
CA ASP A 67 4.66 -19.54 -10.35
C ASP A 67 4.80 -20.21 -8.98
N LEU A 68 4.14 -19.66 -7.95
CA LEU A 68 4.08 -20.31 -6.63
C LEU A 68 3.30 -21.63 -6.63
N ASN A 69 2.52 -21.92 -7.67
CA ASN A 69 1.66 -23.10 -7.79
C ASN A 69 0.80 -23.33 -6.53
N LYS A 70 0.35 -22.26 -5.90
CA LYS A 70 -0.41 -22.24 -4.65
C LYS A 70 -1.72 -21.50 -4.82
N LYS A 71 -2.77 -21.95 -4.13
CA LYS A 71 -4.07 -21.30 -4.08
C LYS A 71 -4.34 -20.79 -2.68
N PHE A 72 -5.00 -19.64 -2.58
CA PHE A 72 -5.25 -18.94 -1.33
C PHE A 72 -6.74 -18.86 -1.00
N ASP A 73 -7.09 -18.99 0.27
CA ASP A 73 -8.44 -18.76 0.77
C ASP A 73 -8.73 -17.27 0.84
N VAL A 74 -7.69 -16.48 1.17
CA VAL A 74 -7.77 -15.01 1.24
C VAL A 74 -6.54 -14.40 0.59
N ILE A 75 -6.76 -13.35 -0.19
CA ILE A 75 -5.70 -12.48 -0.71
C ILE A 75 -5.94 -11.08 -0.19
N GLU A 76 -4.97 -10.51 0.53
CA GLU A 76 -4.96 -9.10 0.92
C GLU A 76 -3.92 -8.34 0.08
N CYS A 77 -4.35 -7.26 -0.57
CA CYS A 77 -3.48 -6.35 -1.30
C CYS A 77 -3.92 -4.91 -1.06
N SER A 78 -3.17 -4.19 -0.25
CA SER A 78 -3.51 -2.81 0.13
C SER A 78 -2.34 -1.87 -0.08
N GLY A 79 -2.58 -0.76 -0.78
CA GLY A 79 -1.55 0.25 -1.01
C GLY A 79 -0.54 -0.11 -2.10
N VAL A 80 -0.89 -1.01 -3.05
CA VAL A 80 0.08 -1.56 -4.00
C VAL A 80 -0.37 -1.42 -5.45
N ILE A 81 -1.47 -2.08 -5.85
CA ILE A 81 -1.79 -2.23 -7.29
C ILE A 81 -2.09 -0.90 -7.98
N HIS A 82 -2.53 0.10 -7.24
CA HIS A 82 -2.76 1.44 -7.80
C HIS A 82 -1.46 2.20 -8.14
N HIS A 83 -0.30 1.65 -7.81
CA HIS A 83 1.01 2.15 -8.23
C HIS A 83 1.58 1.37 -9.43
N MET A 84 0.97 0.26 -9.81
CA MET A 84 1.40 -0.55 -10.96
C MET A 84 1.05 0.13 -12.29
N ASN A 85 1.79 -0.19 -13.35
CA ASN A 85 1.50 0.32 -14.69
C ASN A 85 0.12 -0.14 -15.21
N CYS A 86 -0.26 -1.38 -14.89
CA CYS A 86 -1.55 -1.96 -15.24
C CYS A 86 -2.12 -2.71 -14.02
N PRO A 87 -2.96 -2.06 -13.18
CA PRO A 87 -3.57 -2.70 -12.01
C PRO A 87 -4.39 -3.96 -12.36
N ASN A 88 -5.04 -3.98 -13.53
CA ASN A 88 -5.85 -5.11 -13.99
C ASN A 88 -5.05 -6.40 -14.19
N ASP A 89 -3.75 -6.32 -14.48
CA ASP A 89 -2.92 -7.52 -14.63
C ASP A 89 -2.71 -8.22 -13.27
N ALA A 90 -2.54 -7.45 -12.20
CA ALA A 90 -2.52 -8.01 -10.85
C ALA A 90 -3.85 -8.69 -10.49
N LEU A 91 -4.99 -8.12 -10.87
CA LEU A 91 -6.30 -8.74 -10.62
C LEU A 91 -6.48 -10.05 -11.36
N LYS A 92 -5.99 -10.16 -12.61
CA LYS A 92 -5.98 -11.43 -13.35
C LYS A 92 -5.14 -12.50 -12.61
N VAL A 93 -3.99 -12.11 -12.10
CA VAL A 93 -3.14 -13.00 -11.29
C VAL A 93 -3.89 -13.44 -10.04
N PHE A 94 -4.45 -12.51 -9.27
CA PHE A 94 -5.20 -12.82 -8.06
C PHE A 94 -6.38 -13.74 -8.33
N LYS A 95 -7.16 -13.50 -9.39
CA LYS A 95 -8.24 -14.39 -9.81
C LYS A 95 -7.75 -15.82 -10.07
N ASN A 96 -6.57 -15.97 -10.68
CA ASN A 96 -6.01 -17.28 -10.97
C ASN A 96 -5.50 -18.04 -9.73
N ILE A 97 -5.02 -17.34 -8.71
CA ILE A 97 -4.46 -17.94 -7.49
C ILE A 97 -5.44 -17.96 -6.31
N LEU A 98 -6.59 -17.32 -6.42
CA LEU A 98 -7.67 -17.38 -5.44
C LEU A 98 -8.42 -18.72 -5.58
N LYS A 99 -8.83 -19.33 -4.46
CA LYS A 99 -9.72 -20.48 -4.46
C LYS A 99 -11.14 -20.06 -4.88
N PRO A 100 -11.99 -21.00 -5.37
CA PRO A 100 -13.36 -20.67 -5.83
C PRO A 100 -14.20 -19.91 -4.80
N GLU A 101 -14.09 -20.28 -3.51
CA GLU A 101 -14.81 -19.62 -2.39
C GLU A 101 -13.92 -18.63 -1.61
N GLY A 102 -12.83 -18.19 -2.23
CA GLY A 102 -11.86 -17.30 -1.60
C GLY A 102 -12.27 -15.84 -1.63
N TYR A 103 -11.66 -15.05 -0.78
CA TYR A 103 -11.91 -13.61 -0.63
C TYR A 103 -10.71 -12.79 -1.07
N LEU A 104 -10.96 -11.75 -1.85
CA LEU A 104 -9.98 -10.74 -2.23
C LEU A 104 -10.28 -9.43 -1.51
N LYS A 105 -9.35 -8.98 -0.66
CA LYS A 105 -9.40 -7.68 0.02
C LYS A 105 -8.43 -6.72 -0.66
N LEU A 106 -8.97 -5.64 -1.23
CA LEU A 106 -8.19 -4.60 -1.89
C LEU A 106 -8.24 -3.29 -1.10
N GLY A 107 -7.08 -2.66 -0.94
CA GLY A 107 -6.95 -1.28 -0.47
C GLY A 107 -6.54 -0.37 -1.61
N LEU A 108 -7.50 0.37 -2.16
CA LEU A 108 -7.32 1.25 -3.31
C LEU A 108 -7.52 2.72 -2.94
N TYR A 109 -7.03 3.62 -3.77
CA TYR A 109 -7.21 5.05 -3.57
C TYR A 109 -8.53 5.53 -4.20
N SER A 110 -9.34 6.19 -3.37
CA SER A 110 -10.55 6.87 -3.82
C SER A 110 -10.20 8.18 -4.50
N GLU A 111 -10.77 8.43 -5.67
CA GLU A 111 -10.60 9.71 -6.37
C GLU A 111 -11.12 10.88 -5.53
N LEU A 112 -12.29 10.74 -4.93
CA LEU A 112 -12.87 11.77 -4.08
C LEU A 112 -12.01 12.08 -2.84
N ALA A 113 -11.54 11.04 -2.16
CA ALA A 113 -10.75 11.18 -0.93
C ALA A 113 -9.36 11.76 -1.20
N ARG A 114 -8.82 11.59 -2.41
CA ARG A 114 -7.46 12.03 -2.78
C ARG A 114 -7.42 13.38 -3.52
N LYS A 115 -8.51 14.12 -3.63
CA LYS A 115 -8.53 15.46 -4.27
C LYS A 115 -7.45 16.40 -3.71
N PHE A 116 -7.30 16.42 -2.39
CA PHE A 116 -6.28 17.26 -1.75
C PHE A 116 -4.84 16.87 -2.14
N VAL A 117 -4.60 15.59 -2.43
CA VAL A 117 -3.28 15.10 -2.90
C VAL A 117 -3.03 15.63 -4.32
N VAL A 118 -4.04 15.61 -5.18
CA VAL A 118 -3.93 16.14 -6.56
C VAL A 118 -3.55 17.62 -6.52
N GLU A 119 -4.23 18.41 -5.70
CA GLU A 119 -3.94 19.83 -5.55
C GLU A 119 -2.52 20.07 -5.01
N MET A 120 -2.05 19.23 -4.07
CA MET A 120 -0.68 19.34 -3.58
C MET A 120 0.36 18.86 -4.60
N LYS A 121 0.02 17.91 -5.46
CA LYS A 121 0.89 17.53 -6.60
C LYS A 121 1.05 18.69 -7.59
N GLU A 122 -0.01 19.44 -7.87
CA GLU A 122 0.10 20.67 -8.68
C GLU A 122 0.94 21.76 -7.96
N TYR A 123 0.78 21.91 -6.65
CA TYR A 123 1.59 22.84 -5.86
C TYR A 123 3.09 22.51 -5.96
N ILE A 124 3.51 21.26 -5.73
CA ILE A 124 4.93 20.88 -5.83
C ILE A 124 5.47 21.06 -7.25
N LYS A 125 4.66 20.85 -8.27
CA LYS A 125 5.01 21.08 -9.68
C LYS A 125 5.22 22.58 -9.96
N ILE A 126 4.32 23.47 -9.50
CA ILE A 126 4.46 24.92 -9.64
C ILE A 126 5.71 25.41 -8.91
N LYS A 127 6.00 24.87 -7.72
CA LYS A 127 7.20 25.22 -6.92
C LYS A 127 8.47 24.56 -7.44
N ASN A 128 8.35 23.66 -8.44
CA ASN A 128 9.45 22.88 -8.99
C ASN A 128 10.19 22.04 -7.94
N TYR A 129 9.44 21.47 -6.97
CA TYR A 129 9.98 20.55 -5.96
C TYR A 129 10.11 19.15 -6.53
N SER A 130 11.22 18.50 -6.23
CA SER A 130 11.51 17.11 -6.60
C SER A 130 11.43 16.17 -5.38
N ASP A 131 11.56 14.87 -5.62
CA ASP A 131 11.46 13.84 -4.58
C ASP A 131 12.73 13.65 -3.72
N ASN A 132 13.61 14.66 -3.70
CA ASN A 132 14.76 14.68 -2.80
C ASN A 132 14.36 15.13 -1.36
N PRO A 133 15.14 14.74 -0.34
CA PRO A 133 14.82 15.05 1.05
C PRO A 133 14.68 16.55 1.35
N ASP A 134 15.44 17.40 0.69
CA ASP A 134 15.45 18.83 0.99
C ASP A 134 14.22 19.53 0.42
N ASP A 135 13.78 19.18 -0.78
CA ASP A 135 12.54 19.71 -1.36
C ASP A 135 11.32 19.18 -0.62
N MET A 136 11.32 17.93 -0.16
CA MET A 136 10.27 17.41 0.72
C MET A 136 10.21 18.16 2.06
N LYS A 137 11.34 18.57 2.64
CA LYS A 137 11.36 19.41 3.85
C LYS A 137 10.82 20.82 3.56
N LYS A 138 11.20 21.43 2.41
CA LYS A 138 10.67 22.72 1.96
C LYS A 138 9.15 22.65 1.77
N PHE A 139 8.66 21.61 1.08
CA PHE A 139 7.22 21.38 0.93
C PHE A 139 6.50 21.33 2.29
N ARG A 140 7.02 20.55 3.24
CA ARG A 140 6.43 20.48 4.59
C ARG A 140 6.45 21.84 5.28
N TYR A 141 7.54 22.60 5.16
CA TYR A 141 7.64 23.92 5.72
C TYR A 141 6.60 24.87 5.11
N ASP A 142 6.40 24.83 3.79
CA ASP A 142 5.39 25.64 3.10
C ASP A 142 3.98 25.29 3.56
N VAL A 143 3.68 24.00 3.73
CA VAL A 143 2.37 23.54 4.23
C VAL A 143 2.14 23.99 5.67
N ILE A 144 3.15 23.93 6.53
CA ILE A 144 3.06 24.40 7.93
C ILE A 144 2.83 25.93 7.95
N ASN A 145 3.43 26.68 7.03
CA ASN A 145 3.27 28.12 6.87
C ASN A 145 2.24 28.45 5.77
N PHE A 146 1.15 27.72 5.70
CA PHE A 146 0.19 27.72 4.59
C PHE A 146 -0.41 29.12 4.29
N GLU A 147 -0.64 29.94 5.31
CA GLU A 147 -1.18 31.30 5.14
C GLU A 147 -0.23 32.19 4.32
N LYS A 148 1.08 32.09 4.56
CA LYS A 148 2.10 32.86 3.81
C LYS A 148 2.28 32.34 2.38
N ASN A 149 1.96 31.06 2.14
CA ASN A 149 2.14 30.40 0.87
C ASN A 149 0.84 30.26 0.06
N ASN A 150 -0.26 30.87 0.52
CA ASN A 150 -1.58 30.82 -0.11
C ASN A 150 -2.09 29.38 -0.36
N ILE A 151 -1.80 28.45 0.55
CA ILE A 151 -2.31 27.07 0.48
C ILE A 151 -3.66 27.03 1.21
N ASN A 152 -4.63 26.37 0.60
CA ASN A 152 -5.97 26.25 1.16
C ASN A 152 -5.96 25.52 2.52
N LYS A 153 -6.58 26.13 3.54
CA LYS A 153 -6.65 25.62 4.91
C LYS A 153 -7.31 24.25 5.00
N ASP A 154 -8.32 23.95 4.18
CA ASP A 154 -9.00 22.65 4.21
C ASP A 154 -8.10 21.53 3.74
N ILE A 155 -7.23 21.81 2.76
CA ILE A 155 -6.21 20.87 2.28
C ILE A 155 -5.18 20.62 3.36
N VAL A 156 -4.70 21.67 4.00
CA VAL A 156 -3.72 21.57 5.09
C VAL A 156 -4.27 20.75 6.25
N SER A 157 -5.53 20.98 6.62
CA SER A 157 -6.19 20.19 7.66
C SER A 157 -6.21 18.69 7.34
N LYS A 158 -6.49 18.31 6.08
CA LYS A 158 -6.46 16.91 5.62
C LYS A 158 -5.05 16.33 5.65
N LEU A 159 -4.03 17.13 5.26
CA LEU A 159 -2.63 16.71 5.34
C LEU A 159 -2.20 16.46 6.79
N PHE A 160 -2.57 17.35 7.72
CA PHE A 160 -2.20 17.22 9.13
C PHE A 160 -2.86 16.02 9.81
N LEU A 161 -4.04 15.61 9.36
CA LEU A 161 -4.70 14.38 9.82
C LEU A 161 -4.02 13.11 9.28
N SER A 162 -3.21 13.23 8.23
CA SER A 162 -2.48 12.10 7.69
C SER A 162 -1.16 11.87 8.45
N ASN A 163 -1.00 10.68 9.03
CA ASN A 163 0.27 10.28 9.65
C ASN A 163 1.45 10.32 8.66
N CYS A 164 1.17 10.20 7.36
CA CYS A 164 2.18 10.26 6.30
C CYS A 164 2.83 11.63 6.19
N PHE A 165 2.12 12.71 6.50
CA PHE A 165 2.68 14.07 6.41
C PHE A 165 3.83 14.32 7.39
N TRP A 166 3.86 13.62 8.53
CA TRP A 166 4.78 13.91 9.62
C TRP A 166 6.17 13.26 9.49
N ASN A 167 6.38 12.42 8.48
CA ASN A 167 7.68 11.83 8.17
C ASN A 167 8.00 11.91 6.68
N LEU A 168 9.29 11.93 6.31
CA LEU A 168 9.71 12.13 4.91
C LEU A 168 9.33 10.96 4.00
N SER A 169 9.39 9.73 4.51
CA SER A 169 8.97 8.55 3.74
C SER A 169 7.49 8.61 3.41
N GLY A 170 6.67 8.98 4.39
CA GLY A 170 5.23 9.15 4.18
C GLY A 170 4.89 10.29 3.24
N VAL A 171 5.59 11.43 3.34
CA VAL A 171 5.40 12.57 2.40
C VAL A 171 5.76 12.16 0.98
N ARG A 172 6.87 11.41 0.81
CA ARG A 172 7.26 10.88 -0.49
C ARG A 172 6.14 10.02 -1.08
N ASP A 173 5.63 9.08 -0.32
CA ASP A 173 4.57 8.16 -0.74
C ASP A 173 3.25 8.90 -0.99
N LEU A 174 2.88 9.86 -0.12
CA LEU A 174 1.62 10.57 -0.21
C LEU A 174 1.54 11.55 -1.38
N ILE A 175 2.60 12.37 -1.59
CA ILE A 175 2.58 13.53 -2.49
C ILE A 175 3.57 13.39 -3.66
N PHE A 176 4.78 12.86 -3.42
CA PHE A 176 5.84 12.81 -4.42
C PHE A 176 5.85 11.53 -5.24
N HIS A 177 4.93 10.59 -4.99
CA HIS A 177 4.82 9.37 -5.78
C HIS A 177 4.48 9.70 -7.24
N LYS A 178 5.25 9.13 -8.19
CA LYS A 178 5.16 9.48 -9.62
C LYS A 178 3.85 9.03 -10.26
N GLN A 179 3.38 7.83 -9.89
CA GLN A 179 2.20 7.21 -10.50
C GLN A 179 1.25 6.69 -9.43
N GLU A 180 -0.01 7.06 -9.54
CA GLU A 180 -1.08 6.47 -8.77
C GLU A 180 -2.39 6.47 -9.57
N TYR A 181 -3.07 5.34 -9.57
CA TYR A 181 -4.45 5.23 -10.02
C TYR A 181 -5.39 5.54 -8.86
N ARG A 182 -6.44 6.27 -9.15
CA ARG A 182 -7.52 6.57 -8.22
C ARG A 182 -8.81 6.10 -8.85
N TYR A 183 -9.72 5.62 -8.03
CA TYR A 183 -10.92 4.96 -8.51
C TYR A 183 -12.17 5.63 -7.98
N CYS A 184 -13.17 5.77 -8.83
CA CYS A 184 -14.56 5.98 -8.40
C CYS A 184 -15.28 4.62 -8.27
N ILE A 185 -16.45 4.63 -7.62
CA ILE A 185 -17.20 3.38 -7.36
C ILE A 185 -17.60 2.68 -8.66
N ASN A 186 -17.99 3.42 -9.70
CA ASN A 186 -18.41 2.84 -10.98
C ASN A 186 -17.26 2.09 -11.66
N GLU A 187 -16.05 2.64 -11.63
CA GLU A 187 -14.87 1.97 -12.19
C GLU A 187 -14.53 0.68 -11.46
N LEU A 188 -14.75 0.64 -10.13
CA LEU A 188 -14.53 -0.58 -9.34
C LEU A 188 -15.56 -1.68 -9.63
N ILE A 189 -16.77 -1.33 -10.05
CA ILE A 189 -17.80 -2.30 -10.44
C ILE A 189 -17.45 -2.94 -11.80
N GLU A 190 -16.82 -2.20 -12.68
CA GLU A 190 -16.42 -2.67 -14.03
C GLU A 190 -15.08 -3.44 -14.03
N MET A 191 -14.35 -3.42 -12.93
CA MET A 191 -13.01 -3.99 -12.73
C MET A 191 -13.06 -5.50 -12.40
#